data_3708121818662c5664491e7da8d4d50b
#
_entry.id   3708121818662c5664491e7da8d4d50b
#
_cell.length_a   1.000
_cell.length_b   1.000
_cell.length_c   1.000
_cell.angle_alpha   90.00
_cell.angle_beta   90.00
_cell.angle_gamma   90.00
#
_symmetry.space_group_name_H-M   'P 1'
#
loop_
_entity.id
_entity.type
_entity.pdbx_description
1 polymer ?
#
loop_
_entity_poly.entity_id
_entity_poly.type
_entity_poly.pdbx_seq_one_letter_code
_entity_poly.pdbx_strand_id
1 'polypeptide(L)'
;MSIPTLFTYTVPKDFANKSIEAFLLEQGYTKSLLSALKRVHFFEEEIEHYGIEKNGQWAFTVDHLAEGDCLSVYLPAEEENSAPPYDFPLDIVYEDRDILLLNKPAGLPCHPSPGHFEKTLAGAVVFYQMQNSSASSFVCHFIHRLDLDTSGLILLAKNRLAASILNKDMKEGRIQRSYLAFCQGNPEFSLGHVPGFRRVHESEKEEFDYAFAISAPIARVEEEKMLRTVDFQKGQEALSYFNVLNYFPKNNYSLLQLQLATGRTHQI
;
A
#
# COMPACT_ATOMS: atom_id res chain seq x y z
N MET A 1 28.13 -2.74 2.32
CA MET A 1 27.18 -1.61 2.36
C MET A 1 26.15 -1.85 1.29
N SER A 2 24.88 -1.69 1.58
CA SER A 2 23.84 -1.79 0.56
C SER A 2 23.96 -0.62 -0.42
N ILE A 3 23.93 -0.92 -1.72
CA ILE A 3 24.08 0.06 -2.78
C ILE A 3 22.75 0.84 -2.92
N PRO A 4 22.77 2.19 -3.06
CA PRO A 4 21.59 2.97 -3.33
C PRO A 4 20.89 2.55 -4.63
N THR A 5 19.57 2.65 -4.67
CA THR A 5 18.81 2.32 -5.89
C THR A 5 18.81 3.50 -6.84
N LEU A 6 19.33 3.30 -8.06
CA LEU A 6 19.39 4.33 -9.10
C LEU A 6 18.11 4.43 -9.90
N PHE A 7 17.61 5.66 -10.06
CA PHE A 7 16.60 6.07 -11.02
C PHE A 7 17.17 7.13 -11.96
N THR A 8 16.96 6.98 -13.27
CA THR A 8 17.45 7.91 -14.28
C THR A 8 16.30 8.50 -15.06
N TYR A 9 16.33 9.81 -15.27
CA TYR A 9 15.30 10.55 -15.99
C TYR A 9 15.94 11.41 -17.08
N THR A 10 15.28 11.51 -18.23
CA THR A 10 15.56 12.56 -19.21
C THR A 10 14.52 13.65 -19.02
N VAL A 11 14.96 14.88 -18.81
CA VAL A 11 14.09 16.03 -18.51
C VAL A 11 13.31 16.44 -19.75
N PRO A 12 11.96 16.39 -19.72
CA PRO A 12 11.14 16.81 -20.84
C PRO A 12 11.02 18.33 -20.92
N LYS A 13 10.62 18.84 -22.09
CA LYS A 13 10.51 20.27 -22.40
C LYS A 13 9.66 21.06 -21.39
N ASP A 14 8.59 20.46 -20.88
CA ASP A 14 7.65 21.11 -19.95
C ASP A 14 8.26 21.38 -18.56
N PHE A 15 9.44 20.81 -18.29
CA PHE A 15 10.22 21.04 -17.08
C PHE A 15 11.44 21.93 -17.27
N ALA A 16 11.68 22.41 -18.49
CA ALA A 16 12.73 23.41 -18.74
C ALA A 16 12.50 24.65 -17.86
N ASN A 17 13.58 25.13 -17.22
CA ASN A 17 13.58 26.23 -16.24
C ASN A 17 12.82 25.99 -14.92
N LYS A 18 12.31 24.78 -14.68
CA LYS A 18 11.78 24.39 -13.36
C LYS A 18 12.90 23.81 -12.48
N SER A 19 12.70 23.82 -11.17
CA SER A 19 13.66 23.23 -10.24
C SER A 19 13.61 21.70 -10.28
N ILE A 20 14.72 21.06 -9.91
CA ILE A 20 14.80 19.59 -9.70
C ILE A 20 13.73 19.15 -8.69
N GLU A 21 13.47 19.93 -7.63
CA GLU A 21 12.40 19.62 -6.67
C GLU A 21 11.04 19.51 -7.34
N ALA A 22 10.67 20.49 -8.18
CA ALA A 22 9.38 20.50 -8.86
C ALA A 22 9.22 19.28 -9.79
N PHE A 23 10.29 18.91 -10.50
CA PHE A 23 10.31 17.73 -11.35
C PHE A 23 10.13 16.44 -10.54
N LEU A 24 10.93 16.25 -9.49
CA LEU A 24 10.89 15.02 -8.71
C LEU A 24 9.57 14.85 -7.93
N LEU A 25 8.95 15.93 -7.46
CA LEU A 25 7.62 15.88 -6.85
C LEU A 25 6.56 15.36 -7.86
N GLU A 26 6.65 15.77 -9.13
CA GLU A 26 5.76 15.25 -10.19
C GLU A 26 6.04 13.76 -10.49
N GLN A 27 7.31 13.32 -10.38
CA GLN A 27 7.67 11.90 -10.49
C GLN A 27 7.25 11.05 -9.27
N GLY A 28 6.56 11.62 -8.29
CA GLY A 28 6.03 10.89 -7.12
C GLY A 28 6.95 10.90 -5.90
N TYR A 29 8.06 11.63 -5.92
CA TYR A 29 8.89 11.82 -4.72
C TYR A 29 8.13 12.66 -3.68
N THR A 30 8.30 12.34 -2.41
CA THR A 30 7.82 13.18 -1.31
C THR A 30 8.92 14.14 -0.83
N LYS A 31 8.52 15.22 -0.15
CA LYS A 31 9.50 16.14 0.49
C LYS A 31 10.42 15.43 1.46
N SER A 32 9.90 14.43 2.18
CA SER A 32 10.70 13.58 3.08
C SER A 32 11.76 12.80 2.30
N LEU A 33 11.38 12.21 1.15
CA LEU A 33 12.29 11.47 0.30
C LEU A 33 13.35 12.38 -0.30
N LEU A 34 12.96 13.56 -0.80
CA LEU A 34 13.91 14.59 -1.29
C LEU A 34 14.90 15.03 -0.19
N SER A 35 14.44 15.15 1.06
CA SER A 35 15.32 15.46 2.18
C SER A 35 16.30 14.31 2.47
N ALA A 36 15.90 13.06 2.27
CA ALA A 36 16.77 11.90 2.43
C ALA A 36 17.87 11.84 1.35
N LEU A 37 17.54 12.21 0.10
CA LEU A 37 18.51 12.26 -1.01
C LEU A 37 19.69 13.18 -0.69
N LYS A 38 19.49 14.29 -0.01
CA LYS A 38 20.56 15.24 0.36
C LYS A 38 21.68 14.62 1.22
N ARG A 39 21.42 13.46 1.82
CA ARG A 39 22.37 12.74 2.69
C ARG A 39 23.01 11.55 2.02
N VAL A 40 22.62 11.25 0.79
CA VAL A 40 23.19 10.14 0.02
C VAL A 40 24.54 10.60 -0.55
N HIS A 41 25.58 9.90 -0.17
CA HIS A 41 26.94 10.08 -0.66
C HIS A 41 27.66 8.73 -0.55
N PHE A 42 28.23 8.24 -1.65
CA PHE A 42 28.91 6.95 -1.68
C PHE A 42 29.92 6.89 -2.84
N PHE A 43 30.77 5.87 -2.81
CA PHE A 43 31.72 5.58 -3.88
C PHE A 43 31.37 4.25 -4.56
N GLU A 44 31.38 4.23 -5.87
CA GLU A 44 31.27 3.05 -6.70
C GLU A 44 32.45 3.04 -7.70
N GLU A 45 33.27 1.99 -7.69
CA GLU A 45 34.48 1.88 -8.55
C GLU A 45 35.36 3.14 -8.52
N GLU A 46 35.59 3.73 -7.35
CA GLU A 46 36.34 4.99 -7.13
C GLU A 46 35.65 6.25 -7.64
N ILE A 47 34.45 6.16 -8.22
CA ILE A 47 33.64 7.32 -8.63
C ILE A 47 32.77 7.75 -7.44
N GLU A 48 32.80 9.05 -7.18
CA GLU A 48 32.01 9.69 -6.14
C GLU A 48 30.59 9.98 -6.64
N HIS A 49 29.58 9.51 -5.92
CA HIS A 49 28.17 9.70 -6.25
C HIS A 49 27.41 10.42 -5.14
N TYR A 50 26.43 11.20 -5.57
CA TYR A 50 25.53 11.97 -4.70
C TYR A 50 24.08 11.59 -4.96
N GLY A 51 23.21 11.80 -4.00
CA GLY A 51 21.81 11.43 -4.12
C GLY A 51 21.05 12.05 -5.29
N ILE A 52 21.53 13.19 -5.80
CA ILE A 52 21.02 13.81 -7.04
C ILE A 52 22.20 14.27 -7.87
N GLU A 53 22.22 13.80 -9.12
CA GLU A 53 23.21 14.23 -10.12
C GLU A 53 22.51 14.69 -11.40
N LYS A 54 22.95 15.80 -11.94
CA LYS A 54 22.50 16.33 -13.22
C LYS A 54 23.68 16.28 -14.22
N ASN A 55 23.51 15.54 -15.32
CA ASN A 55 24.53 15.32 -16.32
C ASN A 55 25.87 14.79 -15.74
N GLY A 56 25.76 13.88 -14.74
CA GLY A 56 26.92 13.29 -14.06
C GLY A 56 27.60 14.20 -13.03
N GLN A 57 27.02 15.34 -12.67
CA GLN A 57 27.54 16.25 -11.65
C GLN A 57 26.56 16.41 -10.49
N TRP A 58 27.06 16.50 -9.28
CA TRP A 58 26.26 16.78 -8.10
C TRP A 58 25.35 17.99 -8.31
N ALA A 59 24.09 17.85 -7.95
CA ALA A 59 23.07 18.88 -8.10
C ALA A 59 22.21 19.04 -6.84
N PHE A 60 21.70 20.24 -6.64
CA PHE A 60 20.80 20.58 -5.55
C PHE A 60 19.34 20.58 -6.03
N THR A 61 18.40 20.30 -5.12
CA THR A 61 16.98 20.31 -5.43
C THR A 61 16.45 21.66 -5.97
N VAL A 62 17.15 22.76 -5.68
CA VAL A 62 16.83 24.11 -6.16
C VAL A 62 17.39 24.44 -7.54
N ASP A 63 18.31 23.62 -8.06
CA ASP A 63 18.91 23.84 -9.37
C ASP A 63 17.85 23.70 -10.47
N HIS A 64 18.00 24.50 -11.52
CA HIS A 64 17.09 24.52 -12.65
C HIS A 64 17.49 23.48 -13.70
N LEU A 65 16.48 22.93 -14.35
CA LEU A 65 16.61 21.93 -15.40
C LEU A 65 16.54 22.56 -16.78
N ALA A 66 17.25 21.97 -17.74
CA ALA A 66 17.08 22.22 -19.17
C ALA A 66 16.44 21.00 -19.83
N GLU A 67 15.76 21.22 -20.97
CA GLU A 67 15.29 20.11 -21.80
C GLU A 67 16.45 19.20 -22.21
N GLY A 68 16.28 17.89 -22.05
CA GLY A 68 17.29 16.89 -22.37
C GLY A 68 18.33 16.64 -21.27
N ASP A 69 18.32 17.38 -20.16
CA ASP A 69 19.18 17.06 -19.02
C ASP A 69 18.96 15.61 -18.56
N CYS A 70 20.04 14.91 -18.26
CA CYS A 70 20.00 13.59 -17.61
C CYS A 70 20.08 13.78 -16.09
N LEU A 71 19.05 13.34 -15.39
CA LEU A 71 18.97 13.39 -13.93
C LEU A 71 19.09 11.99 -13.37
N SER A 72 20.15 11.74 -12.60
CA SER A 72 20.34 10.49 -11.82
C SER A 72 19.97 10.74 -10.38
N VAL A 73 19.11 9.86 -9.83
CA VAL A 73 18.63 9.95 -8.45
C VAL A 73 18.91 8.63 -7.74
N TYR A 74 19.73 8.69 -6.71
CA TYR A 74 20.14 7.55 -5.91
C TYR A 74 19.31 7.52 -4.61
N LEU A 75 18.31 6.66 -4.55
CA LEU A 75 17.57 6.44 -3.32
C LEU A 75 18.49 5.84 -2.25
N PRO A 76 18.46 6.39 -1.01
CA PRO A 76 19.25 5.83 0.06
C PRO A 76 18.92 4.36 0.25
N ALA A 77 19.97 3.55 0.45
CA ALA A 77 19.80 2.17 0.84
C ALA A 77 18.93 2.10 2.10
N GLU A 78 18.04 1.14 2.13
CA GLU A 78 17.15 0.91 3.26
C GLU A 78 17.80 -0.11 4.22
N GLU A 79 17.55 0.06 5.51
CA GLU A 79 17.93 -0.95 6.50
C GLU A 79 17.11 -2.22 6.28
N GLU A 80 17.70 -3.36 6.60
CA GLU A 80 17.06 -4.66 6.41
C GLU A 80 15.70 -4.76 7.11
N ASN A 81 14.81 -5.58 6.56
CA ASN A 81 13.53 -5.88 7.16
C ASN A 81 13.71 -6.45 8.58
N SER A 82 13.01 -5.87 9.56
CA SER A 82 13.06 -6.31 10.96
C SER A 82 12.23 -7.57 11.25
N ALA A 83 11.50 -8.10 10.28
CA ALA A 83 10.70 -9.31 10.46
C ALA A 83 11.60 -10.55 10.45
N PRO A 84 11.47 -11.48 11.43
CA PRO A 84 12.18 -12.74 11.41
C PRO A 84 11.87 -13.54 10.14
N PRO A 85 12.87 -14.13 9.46
CA PRO A 85 12.63 -14.97 8.29
C PRO A 85 11.70 -16.14 8.62
N TYR A 86 10.74 -16.40 7.74
CA TYR A 86 9.80 -17.50 7.88
C TYR A 86 9.78 -18.34 6.60
N ASP A 87 10.19 -19.61 6.70
CA ASP A 87 10.12 -20.56 5.57
C ASP A 87 8.66 -20.89 5.27
N PHE A 88 8.10 -20.13 4.34
CA PHE A 88 6.73 -20.26 3.87
C PHE A 88 6.66 -19.95 2.38
N PRO A 89 6.04 -20.82 1.56
CA PRO A 89 5.93 -20.60 0.12
C PRO A 89 5.04 -19.39 -0.19
N LEU A 90 5.56 -18.47 -0.99
CA LEU A 90 4.80 -17.32 -1.48
C LEU A 90 4.05 -17.68 -2.76
N ASP A 91 2.76 -17.36 -2.82
CA ASP A 91 1.97 -17.36 -4.05
C ASP A 91 2.11 -15.98 -4.73
N ILE A 92 3.14 -15.88 -5.61
CA ILE A 92 3.49 -14.65 -6.31
C ILE A 92 2.62 -14.54 -7.56
N VAL A 93 1.73 -13.53 -7.59
CA VAL A 93 0.85 -13.25 -8.72
C VAL A 93 1.55 -12.39 -9.77
N TYR A 94 2.36 -11.44 -9.31
CA TYR A 94 3.17 -10.56 -10.16
C TYR A 94 4.38 -10.04 -9.40
N GLU A 95 5.50 -9.91 -10.08
CA GLU A 95 6.70 -9.28 -9.56
C GLU A 95 7.46 -8.58 -10.67
N ASP A 96 7.91 -7.35 -10.39
CA ASP A 96 8.86 -6.61 -11.22
C ASP A 96 9.94 -5.94 -10.34
N ARG A 97 10.61 -4.90 -10.88
CA ARG A 97 11.63 -4.12 -10.15
C ARG A 97 11.04 -3.38 -8.94
N ASP A 98 9.81 -2.90 -9.04
CA ASP A 98 9.24 -1.91 -8.13
C ASP A 98 8.13 -2.46 -7.24
N ILE A 99 7.42 -3.51 -7.68
CA ILE A 99 6.28 -4.09 -6.97
C ILE A 99 6.36 -5.60 -6.82
N LEU A 100 5.69 -6.10 -5.78
CA LEU A 100 5.44 -7.51 -5.53
C LEU A 100 3.96 -7.67 -5.14
N LEU A 101 3.21 -8.43 -5.94
CA LEU A 101 1.81 -8.75 -5.70
C LEU A 101 1.69 -10.20 -5.30
N LEU A 102 1.17 -10.44 -4.10
CA LEU A 102 1.02 -11.76 -3.51
C LEU A 102 -0.45 -12.14 -3.32
N ASN A 103 -0.77 -13.41 -3.44
CA ASN A 103 -2.03 -13.96 -2.98
C ASN A 103 -1.84 -14.54 -1.57
N LYS A 104 -2.22 -13.76 -0.55
CA LYS A 104 -2.06 -14.15 0.86
C LYS A 104 -3.09 -15.24 1.23
N PRO A 105 -2.68 -16.36 1.83
CA PRO A 105 -3.65 -17.31 2.38
C PRO A 105 -4.30 -16.77 3.65
N ALA A 106 -5.46 -17.32 4.03
CA ALA A 106 -6.06 -17.13 5.35
C ALA A 106 -5.16 -17.77 6.43
N GLY A 107 -5.24 -17.27 7.67
CA GLY A 107 -4.44 -17.75 8.80
C GLY A 107 -3.01 -17.23 8.85
N LEU A 108 -2.57 -16.39 7.90
CA LEU A 108 -1.24 -15.79 7.88
C LEU A 108 -1.33 -14.27 8.16
N PRO A 109 -0.77 -13.75 9.25
CA PRO A 109 -0.75 -12.32 9.54
C PRO A 109 0.24 -11.59 8.60
N CYS A 110 -0.06 -10.35 8.23
CA CYS A 110 0.80 -9.55 7.36
C CYS A 110 2.13 -9.17 8.03
N HIS A 111 2.08 -8.74 9.30
CA HIS A 111 3.22 -8.22 10.05
C HIS A 111 3.33 -8.85 11.44
N PRO A 112 4.53 -8.82 12.05
CA PRO A 112 4.69 -9.16 13.45
C PRO A 112 3.73 -8.37 14.33
N SER A 113 3.06 -9.07 15.24
CA SER A 113 2.11 -8.50 16.20
C SER A 113 2.08 -9.34 17.47
N PRO A 114 1.58 -8.81 18.61
CA PRO A 114 1.43 -9.60 19.81
C PRO A 114 0.71 -10.92 19.54
N GLY A 115 1.33 -12.05 19.88
CA GLY A 115 0.84 -13.40 19.61
C GLY A 115 1.21 -14.00 18.24
N HIS A 116 1.73 -13.19 17.30
CA HIS A 116 2.13 -13.61 15.95
C HIS A 116 3.43 -12.90 15.55
N PHE A 117 4.55 -13.24 16.23
CA PHE A 117 5.80 -12.53 15.99
C PHE A 117 6.62 -13.11 14.84
N GLU A 118 6.70 -14.45 14.74
CA GLU A 118 7.63 -15.13 13.83
C GLU A 118 7.02 -15.56 12.50
N LYS A 119 5.74 -15.97 12.50
CA LYS A 119 5.07 -16.57 11.34
C LYS A 119 4.21 -15.53 10.63
N THR A 120 4.82 -14.68 9.82
CA THR A 120 4.14 -13.57 9.14
C THR A 120 4.45 -13.54 7.65
N LEU A 121 3.60 -12.89 6.86
CA LEU A 121 3.86 -12.68 5.44
C LEU A 121 5.14 -11.85 5.23
N ALA A 122 5.38 -10.84 6.09
CA ALA A 122 6.63 -10.08 6.04
C ALA A 122 7.85 -10.97 6.24
N GLY A 123 7.80 -11.92 7.20
CA GLY A 123 8.86 -12.90 7.40
C GLY A 123 9.04 -13.86 6.21
N ALA A 124 7.92 -14.26 5.56
CA ALA A 124 7.99 -15.09 4.36
C ALA A 124 8.65 -14.35 3.19
N VAL A 125 8.39 -13.05 3.04
CA VAL A 125 9.07 -12.22 2.01
C VAL A 125 10.56 -12.09 2.32
N VAL A 126 10.97 -11.90 3.58
CA VAL A 126 12.39 -11.89 3.97
C VAL A 126 13.06 -13.22 3.61
N PHE A 127 12.43 -14.36 3.93
CA PHE A 127 12.94 -15.68 3.58
C PHE A 127 13.07 -15.87 2.06
N TYR A 128 12.06 -15.46 1.30
CA TYR A 128 12.08 -15.47 -0.17
C TYR A 128 13.30 -14.70 -0.74
N GLN A 129 13.57 -13.52 -0.20
CA GLN A 129 14.73 -12.71 -0.60
C GLN A 129 16.06 -13.40 -0.30
N MET A 130 16.18 -14.04 0.88
CA MET A 130 17.39 -14.78 1.26
C MET A 130 17.67 -15.97 0.34
N GLN A 131 16.64 -16.61 -0.20
CA GLN A 131 16.78 -17.73 -1.14
C GLN A 131 17.15 -17.28 -2.55
N ASN A 132 16.76 -16.07 -2.94
CA ASN A 132 17.00 -15.52 -4.26
C ASN A 132 18.19 -14.56 -4.23
N SER A 133 19.39 -15.09 -4.01
CA SER A 133 20.65 -14.33 -3.85
C SER A 133 21.01 -13.44 -5.06
N SER A 134 20.39 -13.62 -6.22
CA SER A 134 20.52 -12.77 -7.41
C SER A 134 19.54 -11.59 -7.44
N ALA A 135 18.51 -11.58 -6.58
CA ALA A 135 17.64 -10.43 -6.43
C ALA A 135 18.29 -9.42 -5.48
N SER A 136 18.40 -8.17 -5.89
CA SER A 136 18.82 -7.10 -4.98
C SER A 136 17.93 -7.13 -3.73
N SER A 137 18.55 -7.16 -2.55
CA SER A 137 17.84 -7.04 -1.27
C SER A 137 16.98 -5.77 -1.31
N PHE A 138 15.71 -5.88 -0.96
CA PHE A 138 14.78 -4.74 -0.90
C PHE A 138 14.03 -4.73 0.42
N VAL A 139 13.67 -3.55 0.89
CA VAL A 139 12.75 -3.42 2.03
C VAL A 139 11.33 -3.45 1.53
N CYS A 140 10.54 -4.34 2.11
CA CYS A 140 9.17 -4.57 1.71
C CYS A 140 8.23 -3.55 2.35
N HIS A 141 7.59 -2.73 1.52
CA HIS A 141 6.59 -1.75 1.96
C HIS A 141 5.19 -2.24 1.62
N PHE A 142 4.44 -2.65 2.62
CA PHE A 142 3.04 -3.05 2.44
C PHE A 142 2.18 -1.81 2.16
N ILE A 143 1.53 -1.77 1.01
CA ILE A 143 0.67 -0.65 0.62
C ILE A 143 -0.68 -0.71 1.33
N HIS A 144 -1.15 -1.90 1.61
CA HIS A 144 -2.31 -2.17 2.45
C HIS A 144 -2.10 -3.48 3.22
N ARG A 145 -3.04 -3.79 4.08
CA ARG A 145 -3.03 -5.03 4.86
C ARG A 145 -4.34 -5.79 4.65
N LEU A 146 -4.26 -7.10 4.84
CA LEU A 146 -5.41 -7.99 5.04
C LEU A 146 -5.37 -8.51 6.48
N ASP A 147 -6.53 -8.78 7.03
CA ASP A 147 -6.63 -9.36 8.36
C ASP A 147 -6.18 -10.83 8.35
N LEU A 148 -5.96 -11.42 9.52
CA LEU A 148 -5.41 -12.76 9.70
C LEU A 148 -6.12 -13.80 8.81
N ASP A 149 -7.45 -13.87 8.93
CA ASP A 149 -8.27 -14.89 8.26
C ASP A 149 -8.77 -14.45 6.87
N THR A 150 -8.41 -13.24 6.43
CA THR A 150 -8.72 -12.76 5.09
C THR A 150 -7.66 -13.24 4.11
N SER A 151 -8.07 -13.92 3.05
CA SER A 151 -7.21 -14.29 1.92
C SER A 151 -7.36 -13.31 0.75
N GLY A 152 -6.41 -13.35 -0.18
CA GLY A 152 -6.46 -12.59 -1.43
C GLY A 152 -5.24 -11.71 -1.68
N LEU A 153 -5.38 -10.81 -2.64
CA LEU A 153 -4.28 -10.01 -3.17
C LEU A 153 -3.78 -8.99 -2.15
N ILE A 154 -2.46 -8.92 -2.01
CA ILE A 154 -1.77 -7.92 -1.21
C ILE A 154 -0.63 -7.31 -2.02
N LEU A 155 -0.61 -5.98 -2.08
CA LEU A 155 0.35 -5.21 -2.87
C LEU A 155 1.46 -4.69 -1.96
N LEU A 156 2.70 -4.94 -2.38
CA LEU A 156 3.91 -4.49 -1.73
C LEU A 156 4.76 -3.69 -2.71
N ALA A 157 5.39 -2.63 -2.24
CA ALA A 157 6.43 -1.93 -2.98
C ALA A 157 7.81 -2.43 -2.56
N LYS A 158 8.74 -2.49 -3.51
CA LYS A 158 10.11 -2.97 -3.31
C LYS A 158 11.10 -1.82 -3.06
N ASN A 159 10.64 -0.58 -3.07
CA ASN A 159 11.42 0.61 -2.75
C ASN A 159 10.52 1.76 -2.30
N ARG A 160 11.13 2.79 -1.69
CA ARG A 160 10.41 3.96 -1.15
C ARG A 160 9.70 4.82 -2.19
N LEU A 161 10.22 4.89 -3.42
CA LEU A 161 9.56 5.67 -4.47
C LEU A 161 8.27 4.99 -4.91
N ALA A 162 8.33 3.70 -5.21
CA ALA A 162 7.14 2.91 -5.52
C ALA A 162 6.13 2.96 -4.36
N ALA A 163 6.59 2.83 -3.11
CA ALA A 163 5.72 2.96 -1.93
C ALA A 163 5.03 4.34 -1.86
N SER A 164 5.75 5.41 -2.17
CA SER A 164 5.21 6.77 -2.20
C SER A 164 4.10 6.91 -3.26
N ILE A 165 4.37 6.45 -4.48
CA ILE A 165 3.43 6.50 -5.62
C ILE A 165 2.18 5.67 -5.30
N LEU A 166 2.35 4.41 -4.90
CA LEU A 166 1.24 3.50 -4.64
C LEU A 166 0.38 3.94 -3.43
N ASN A 167 0.99 4.51 -2.38
CA ASN A 167 0.24 5.07 -1.26
C ASN A 167 -0.58 6.31 -1.68
N LYS A 168 -0.04 7.16 -2.58
CA LYS A 168 -0.77 8.27 -3.18
C LYS A 168 -1.93 7.75 -4.01
N ASP A 169 -1.70 6.76 -4.88
CA ASP A 169 -2.72 6.14 -5.72
C ASP A 169 -3.84 5.49 -4.91
N MET A 170 -3.48 4.82 -3.81
CA MET A 170 -4.44 4.26 -2.86
C MET A 170 -5.31 5.36 -2.22
N LYS A 171 -4.68 6.46 -1.78
CA LYS A 171 -5.37 7.58 -1.14
C LYS A 171 -6.30 8.33 -2.09
N GLU A 172 -5.91 8.43 -3.36
CA GLU A 172 -6.67 9.12 -4.41
C GLU A 172 -7.69 8.19 -5.11
N GLY A 173 -7.86 6.94 -4.63
CA GLY A 173 -8.83 5.98 -5.16
C GLY A 173 -8.45 5.36 -6.51
N ARG A 174 -7.23 5.59 -7.03
CA ARG A 174 -6.75 4.96 -8.27
C ARG A 174 -6.49 3.46 -8.09
N ILE A 175 -6.17 3.02 -6.88
CA ILE A 175 -6.11 1.60 -6.52
C ILE A 175 -7.37 1.26 -5.72
N GLN A 176 -8.24 0.45 -6.32
CA GLN A 176 -9.49 0.01 -5.70
C GLN A 176 -9.34 -1.41 -5.15
N ARG A 177 -9.92 -1.63 -3.96
CA ARG A 177 -9.91 -2.94 -3.29
C ARG A 177 -11.30 -3.51 -3.27
N SER A 178 -11.51 -4.62 -3.97
CA SER A 178 -12.76 -5.37 -3.98
C SER A 178 -12.62 -6.66 -3.18
N TYR A 179 -13.67 -7.02 -2.46
CA TYR A 179 -13.71 -8.20 -1.61
C TYR A 179 -14.97 -9.01 -1.88
N LEU A 180 -14.87 -10.30 -1.63
CA LEU A 180 -16.03 -11.18 -1.49
C LEU A 180 -16.14 -11.60 -0.02
N ALA A 181 -17.35 -11.54 0.52
CA ALA A 181 -17.59 -11.98 1.88
C ALA A 181 -18.95 -12.73 2.00
N PHE A 182 -18.99 -13.70 2.89
CA PHE A 182 -20.24 -14.29 3.32
C PHE A 182 -20.71 -13.62 4.61
N CYS A 183 -21.98 -13.25 4.67
CA CYS A 183 -22.62 -12.81 5.90
C CYS A 183 -23.86 -13.64 6.20
N GLN A 184 -24.21 -13.73 7.47
CA GLN A 184 -25.44 -14.38 7.91
C GLN A 184 -26.64 -13.48 7.58
N GLY A 185 -27.71 -14.07 7.10
CA GLY A 185 -28.95 -13.36 6.76
C GLY A 185 -28.93 -12.72 5.38
N ASN A 186 -30.01 -12.00 5.07
CA ASN A 186 -30.08 -11.11 3.92
C ASN A 186 -29.98 -9.65 4.40
N PRO A 187 -28.90 -8.93 4.07
CA PRO A 187 -28.71 -7.55 4.52
C PRO A 187 -29.83 -6.60 4.12
N GLU A 188 -30.51 -6.85 3.00
CA GLU A 188 -31.63 -6.00 2.55
C GLU A 188 -32.75 -5.90 3.59
N PHE A 189 -32.97 -6.94 4.39
CA PHE A 189 -33.96 -6.93 5.46
C PHE A 189 -33.55 -6.10 6.68
N SER A 190 -32.25 -5.76 6.78
CA SER A 190 -31.69 -4.91 7.83
C SER A 190 -31.68 -3.42 7.45
N LEU A 191 -32.10 -3.07 6.24
CA LEU A 191 -32.17 -1.70 5.76
C LEU A 191 -33.09 -0.86 6.65
N GLY A 192 -32.57 0.27 7.15
CA GLY A 192 -33.31 1.14 8.08
C GLY A 192 -33.30 0.68 9.55
N HIS A 193 -32.83 -0.51 9.86
CA HIS A 193 -32.75 -1.03 11.24
C HIS A 193 -31.31 -0.97 11.81
N VAL A 194 -30.30 -0.91 10.94
CA VAL A 194 -28.89 -0.83 11.35
C VAL A 194 -28.41 0.61 11.14
N PRO A 195 -27.90 1.29 12.17
CA PRO A 195 -27.37 2.64 12.04
C PRO A 195 -26.25 2.71 11.00
N GLY A 196 -26.31 3.73 10.13
CA GLY A 196 -25.34 3.94 9.05
C GLY A 196 -25.51 3.05 7.82
N PHE A 197 -26.45 2.09 7.84
CA PHE A 197 -26.79 1.28 6.68
C PHE A 197 -27.85 1.96 5.82
N ARG A 198 -27.54 2.16 4.54
CA ARG A 198 -28.42 2.87 3.58
C ARG A 198 -28.28 2.34 2.16
N ARG A 199 -29.22 2.68 1.30
CA ARG A 199 -29.05 2.58 -0.16
C ARG A 199 -28.10 3.67 -0.64
N VAL A 200 -27.32 3.37 -1.68
CA VAL A 200 -26.47 4.35 -2.36
C VAL A 200 -27.37 5.26 -3.20
N HIS A 201 -27.14 6.57 -3.14
CA HIS A 201 -27.84 7.54 -3.97
C HIS A 201 -27.36 7.50 -5.42
N GLU A 202 -28.22 7.86 -6.37
CA GLU A 202 -27.87 7.88 -7.81
C GLU A 202 -26.64 8.75 -8.10
N SER A 203 -26.47 9.86 -7.38
CA SER A 203 -25.32 10.76 -7.52
C SER A 203 -23.98 10.15 -7.07
N GLU A 204 -24.00 9.10 -6.25
CA GLU A 204 -22.80 8.39 -5.80
C GLU A 204 -22.44 7.23 -6.72
N LYS A 205 -23.38 6.78 -7.57
CA LYS A 205 -23.18 5.63 -8.46
C LYS A 205 -22.20 5.91 -9.61
N GLU A 206 -21.96 7.15 -9.95
CA GLU A 206 -20.93 7.53 -10.92
C GLU A 206 -19.53 7.14 -10.42
N GLU A 207 -19.33 7.19 -9.10
CA GLU A 207 -18.06 6.83 -8.46
C GLU A 207 -18.04 5.37 -7.99
N PHE A 208 -19.19 4.86 -7.50
CA PHE A 208 -19.32 3.51 -6.90
C PHE A 208 -20.58 2.81 -7.41
N ASP A 209 -20.42 1.83 -8.29
CA ASP A 209 -21.52 1.00 -8.80
C ASP A 209 -21.97 -0.07 -7.78
N TYR A 210 -22.45 0.41 -6.62
CA TYR A 210 -22.92 -0.42 -5.51
C TYR A 210 -24.34 0.00 -5.07
N ALA A 211 -25.11 -0.99 -4.62
CA ALA A 211 -26.51 -0.75 -4.20
C ALA A 211 -26.61 -0.24 -2.76
N PHE A 212 -25.66 -0.60 -1.91
CA PHE A 212 -25.72 -0.36 -0.47
C PHE A 212 -24.42 0.22 0.06
N ALA A 213 -24.52 1.01 1.13
CA ALA A 213 -23.40 1.52 1.89
C ALA A 213 -23.63 1.39 3.41
N ILE A 214 -22.54 1.13 4.13
CA ILE A 214 -22.48 1.20 5.59
C ILE A 214 -21.47 2.25 5.99
N SER A 215 -21.95 3.32 6.67
CA SER A 215 -21.12 4.34 7.32
C SER A 215 -21.22 4.15 8.84
N ALA A 216 -20.28 3.39 9.39
CA ALA A 216 -20.33 3.00 10.81
C ALA A 216 -18.91 3.16 11.42
N PRO A 217 -18.65 4.23 12.17
CA PRO A 217 -17.33 4.51 12.74
C PRO A 217 -16.86 3.38 13.64
N ILE A 218 -15.57 3.01 13.50
CA ILE A 218 -14.97 1.87 14.19
C ILE A 218 -14.01 2.36 15.28
N ALA A 219 -14.20 1.91 16.51
CA ALA A 219 -13.34 2.15 17.65
C ALA A 219 -12.67 0.85 18.14
N ARG A 220 -11.59 1.03 18.93
CA ARG A 220 -11.00 -0.05 19.71
C ARG A 220 -11.80 -0.23 21.00
N VAL A 221 -12.04 -1.46 21.40
CA VAL A 221 -12.55 -1.77 22.75
C VAL A 221 -11.40 -1.57 23.74
N GLU A 222 -11.57 -0.69 24.74
CA GLU A 222 -10.50 -0.25 25.64
C GLU A 222 -9.87 -1.40 26.44
N GLU A 223 -10.68 -2.36 26.86
CA GLU A 223 -10.25 -3.50 27.69
C GLU A 223 -9.63 -4.64 26.86
N GLU A 224 -9.99 -4.74 25.58
CA GLU A 224 -9.54 -5.81 24.69
C GLU A 224 -8.86 -5.25 23.45
N LYS A 225 -7.52 -5.20 23.49
CA LYS A 225 -6.69 -4.54 22.48
C LYS A 225 -6.91 -5.00 21.03
N MET A 226 -7.44 -6.21 20.82
CA MET A 226 -7.65 -6.79 19.48
C MET A 226 -9.07 -6.57 18.95
N LEU A 227 -10.06 -6.37 19.82
CA LEU A 227 -11.46 -6.20 19.42
C LEU A 227 -11.74 -4.79 18.88
N ARG A 228 -12.70 -4.73 17.96
CA ARG A 228 -13.23 -3.48 17.40
C ARG A 228 -14.75 -3.48 17.61
N THR A 229 -15.29 -2.28 17.75
CA THR A 229 -16.73 -2.06 17.87
C THR A 229 -17.14 -0.83 17.07
N VAL A 230 -18.42 -0.78 16.71
CA VAL A 230 -19.00 0.43 16.13
C VAL A 230 -19.27 1.42 17.27
N ASP A 231 -18.72 2.62 17.14
CA ASP A 231 -18.86 3.71 18.12
C ASP A 231 -19.02 5.04 17.39
N PHE A 232 -20.22 5.58 17.42
CA PHE A 232 -20.56 6.85 16.75
C PHE A 232 -20.03 8.10 17.48
N GLN A 233 -19.47 7.95 18.69
CA GLN A 233 -18.90 9.09 19.45
C GLN A 233 -17.38 9.17 19.31
N LYS A 234 -16.68 8.03 19.38
CA LYS A 234 -15.22 7.97 19.46
C LYS A 234 -14.60 7.21 18.28
N GLY A 235 -15.41 6.55 17.44
CA GLY A 235 -14.95 5.74 16.33
C GLY A 235 -14.31 6.57 15.22
N GLN A 236 -13.37 5.97 14.51
CA GLN A 236 -12.83 6.52 13.27
C GLN A 236 -13.81 6.23 12.13
N GLU A 237 -14.05 7.20 11.27
CA GLU A 237 -14.91 7.03 10.10
C GLU A 237 -14.54 5.78 9.30
N ALA A 238 -15.55 4.96 9.03
CA ALA A 238 -15.43 3.77 8.22
C ALA A 238 -16.62 3.68 7.26
N LEU A 239 -16.33 3.59 5.97
CA LEU A 239 -17.31 3.52 4.90
C LEU A 239 -17.01 2.34 3.99
N SER A 240 -17.99 1.47 3.86
CA SER A 240 -17.98 0.31 2.97
C SER A 240 -19.19 0.35 2.05
N TYR A 241 -18.96 0.09 0.76
CA TYR A 241 -20.00 -0.12 -0.24
C TYR A 241 -20.16 -1.61 -0.52
N PHE A 242 -21.35 -2.09 -0.84
CA PHE A 242 -21.54 -3.48 -1.20
C PHE A 242 -22.77 -3.73 -2.08
N ASN A 243 -22.71 -4.86 -2.79
CA ASN A 243 -23.82 -5.51 -3.48
C ASN A 243 -24.08 -6.88 -2.88
N VAL A 244 -25.34 -7.29 -2.83
CA VAL A 244 -25.73 -8.69 -2.55
C VAL A 244 -25.68 -9.43 -3.88
N LEU A 245 -24.66 -10.28 -4.07
CA LEU A 245 -24.53 -11.07 -5.29
C LEU A 245 -25.50 -12.25 -5.30
N ASN A 246 -25.69 -12.88 -4.15
CA ASN A 246 -26.62 -13.99 -4.00
C ASN A 246 -27.06 -14.16 -2.54
N TYR A 247 -28.30 -14.60 -2.34
CA TYR A 247 -28.82 -15.01 -1.05
C TYR A 247 -29.19 -16.50 -1.08
N PHE A 248 -28.74 -17.25 -0.10
CA PHE A 248 -28.97 -18.68 0.07
C PHE A 248 -29.98 -18.94 1.22
N PRO A 249 -31.30 -18.96 0.94
CA PRO A 249 -32.32 -19.00 1.99
C PRO A 249 -32.29 -20.26 2.86
N LYS A 250 -31.86 -21.41 2.29
CA LYS A 250 -31.77 -22.67 3.05
C LYS A 250 -30.78 -22.61 4.20
N ASN A 251 -29.70 -21.89 4.02
CA ASN A 251 -28.59 -21.76 4.98
C ASN A 251 -28.59 -20.39 5.66
N ASN A 252 -29.46 -19.49 5.23
CA ASN A 252 -29.57 -18.11 5.68
C ASN A 252 -28.23 -17.35 5.60
N TYR A 253 -27.57 -17.40 4.42
CA TYR A 253 -26.33 -16.65 4.14
C TYR A 253 -26.47 -15.83 2.85
N SER A 254 -25.77 -14.72 2.80
CA SER A 254 -25.59 -13.92 1.57
C SER A 254 -24.12 -13.89 1.18
N LEU A 255 -23.87 -13.93 -0.14
CA LEU A 255 -22.58 -13.58 -0.74
C LEU A 255 -22.61 -12.11 -1.13
N LEU A 256 -21.65 -11.36 -0.63
CA LEU A 256 -21.49 -9.93 -0.87
C LEU A 256 -20.24 -9.66 -1.71
N GLN A 257 -20.35 -8.68 -2.60
CA GLN A 257 -19.20 -7.98 -3.17
C GLN A 257 -19.08 -6.65 -2.44
N LEU A 258 -17.87 -6.35 -1.94
CA LEU A 258 -17.63 -5.13 -1.16
C LEU A 258 -16.50 -4.32 -1.78
N GLN A 259 -16.60 -3.00 -1.61
CA GLN A 259 -15.52 -2.04 -1.86
C GLN A 259 -15.36 -1.14 -0.63
N LEU A 260 -14.11 -0.92 -0.24
CA LEU A 260 -13.77 -0.11 0.92
C LEU A 260 -13.35 1.30 0.50
N ALA A 261 -14.11 2.33 0.88
CA ALA A 261 -13.68 3.72 0.79
C ALA A 261 -12.65 4.08 1.88
N THR A 262 -12.69 3.36 3.02
CA THR A 262 -11.72 3.47 4.11
C THR A 262 -11.10 2.10 4.39
N GLY A 263 -10.00 2.05 5.14
CA GLY A 263 -9.31 0.79 5.48
C GLY A 263 -9.06 0.68 6.98
N ARG A 264 -10.13 0.50 7.79
CA ARG A 264 -9.96 0.32 9.24
C ARG A 264 -9.73 -1.15 9.58
N THR A 265 -9.07 -1.38 10.70
CA THR A 265 -8.87 -2.74 11.25
C THR A 265 -10.22 -3.39 11.52
N HIS A 266 -10.42 -4.61 11.02
CA HIS A 266 -11.67 -5.39 11.14
C HIS A 266 -12.89 -4.66 10.54
N GLN A 267 -12.73 -3.96 9.42
CA GLN A 267 -13.82 -3.22 8.79
C GLN A 267 -14.77 -4.14 8.01
N ILE A 268 -14.27 -5.28 7.52
CA ILE A 268 -15.06 -6.34 6.85
C ILE A 268 -15.34 -7.46 7.83
#